data_026a9666cd645ac382df6966419bf5c0
#
_entry.id   026a9666cd645ac382df6966419bf5c0
#
_cell.length_a   1.000
_cell.length_b   1.000
_cell.length_c   1.000
_cell.angle_alpha   90.00
_cell.angle_beta   90.00
_cell.angle_gamma   90.00
#
_symmetry.space_group_name_H-M   'P 1'
#
loop_
_entity.id
_entity.type
_entity.pdbx_description
1 polymer ?
#
loop_
_entity_poly.entity_id
_entity_poly.type
_entity_poly.pdbx_seq_one_letter_code
_entity_poly.pdbx_strand_id
1 'polypeptide(L)'
;MDTLVALTNQALEIMHRNPDLINVRNSWGNKVPVWKPVYSPERAQPLGVSRQGMAQSIQIGTTGMTLGEYRQGDQVLPILLKDNTVDSFRINDLRTLPVFGTGNETTSLEQVVSEFDFQYRFSNVKDYNRQMVMMAQCDPRRGVNAIAAFNEVWPLVQKEIKVPEGYTMKYFGEQESQVESNEALAKNLPLTFFLMFVTLLFLFRTYRKPTVILLMLPLIFIGIVLGLVLLGKSFDFFSILGPVSYTHLRAHETDS
;
A
#
# COMPACT_ATOMS: atom_id res chain seq x y z
N MET A 1 -0.14 7.34 -19.05
CA MET A 1 0.09 6.02 -18.44
C MET A 1 1.48 5.50 -18.81
N ASP A 2 1.88 5.51 -20.06
CA ASP A 2 3.17 4.95 -20.51
C ASP A 2 4.39 5.68 -19.94
N THR A 3 4.32 7.01 -19.80
CA THR A 3 5.36 7.82 -19.17
C THR A 3 5.57 7.41 -17.69
N LEU A 4 4.48 7.19 -16.95
CA LEU A 4 4.54 6.77 -15.57
C LEU A 4 5.22 5.40 -15.43
N VAL A 5 4.86 4.47 -16.33
CA VAL A 5 5.49 3.14 -16.39
C VAL A 5 6.98 3.25 -16.72
N ALA A 6 7.36 4.10 -17.68
CA ALA A 6 8.75 4.31 -18.07
C ALA A 6 9.59 4.88 -16.90
N LEU A 7 9.09 5.91 -16.22
CA LEU A 7 9.76 6.50 -15.05
C LEU A 7 9.90 5.48 -13.90
N THR A 8 8.85 4.71 -13.64
CA THR A 8 8.90 3.68 -12.61
C THR A 8 9.90 2.58 -12.95
N ASN A 9 9.97 2.15 -14.21
CA ASN A 9 10.96 1.15 -14.64
C ASN A 9 12.40 1.65 -14.46
N GLN A 10 12.69 2.93 -14.75
CA GLN A 10 13.99 3.53 -14.46
C GLN A 10 14.31 3.48 -12.95
N ALA A 11 13.34 3.77 -12.09
CA ALA A 11 13.52 3.66 -10.66
C ALA A 11 13.80 2.22 -10.21
N LEU A 12 13.08 1.24 -10.77
CA LEU A 12 13.31 -0.17 -10.50
C LEU A 12 14.71 -0.62 -10.93
N GLU A 13 15.21 -0.17 -12.08
CA GLU A 13 16.57 -0.47 -12.53
C GLU A 13 17.64 0.06 -11.57
N ILE A 14 17.45 1.28 -11.06
CA ILE A 14 18.36 1.87 -10.07
C ILE A 14 18.32 1.05 -8.77
N MET A 15 17.13 0.66 -8.30
CA MET A 15 16.96 -0.16 -7.11
C MET A 15 17.60 -1.54 -7.27
N HIS A 16 17.50 -2.17 -8.45
CA HIS A 16 18.11 -3.47 -8.73
C HIS A 16 19.65 -3.46 -8.72
N ARG A 17 20.28 -2.31 -8.92
CA ARG A 17 21.76 -2.17 -8.84
C ARG A 17 22.27 -2.27 -7.41
N ASN A 18 21.42 -2.01 -6.41
CA ASN A 18 21.82 -2.08 -5.00
C ASN A 18 21.60 -3.51 -4.47
N PRO A 19 22.67 -4.21 -4.05
CA PRO A 19 22.58 -5.59 -3.57
C PRO A 19 21.87 -5.74 -2.22
N ASP A 20 21.69 -4.65 -1.49
CA ASP A 20 21.02 -4.61 -0.19
C ASP A 20 19.48 -4.53 -0.31
N LEU A 21 18.98 -4.35 -1.54
CA LEU A 21 17.56 -4.32 -1.84
C LEU A 21 17.11 -5.64 -2.46
N ILE A 22 16.00 -6.15 -1.98
CA ILE A 22 15.35 -7.36 -2.48
C ILE A 22 13.88 -7.08 -2.82
N ASN A 23 13.23 -7.99 -3.54
CA ASN A 23 11.80 -7.90 -3.91
C ASN A 23 11.45 -6.58 -4.62
N VAL A 24 12.35 -6.09 -5.48
CA VAL A 24 12.12 -4.87 -6.25
C VAL A 24 10.96 -5.09 -7.22
N ARG A 25 9.88 -4.32 -7.06
CA ARG A 25 8.63 -4.48 -7.80
C ARG A 25 7.92 -3.15 -7.99
N ASN A 26 7.01 -3.09 -8.94
CA ASN A 26 6.08 -1.97 -9.06
C ASN A 26 4.75 -2.27 -8.35
N SER A 27 4.02 -1.23 -7.95
CA SER A 27 2.75 -1.36 -7.22
C SER A 27 1.58 -1.82 -8.08
N TRP A 28 1.69 -1.75 -9.41
CA TRP A 28 0.64 -2.20 -10.33
C TRP A 28 0.77 -3.67 -10.72
N GLY A 29 1.93 -4.28 -10.42
CA GLY A 29 2.25 -5.65 -10.80
C GLY A 29 2.51 -5.81 -12.30
N ASN A 30 2.34 -7.03 -12.78
CA ASN A 30 2.50 -7.34 -14.20
C ASN A 30 1.21 -7.06 -14.97
N LYS A 31 1.35 -6.73 -16.25
CA LYS A 31 0.20 -6.69 -17.15
C LYS A 31 -0.34 -8.10 -17.33
N VAL A 32 -1.65 -8.23 -17.17
CA VAL A 32 -2.37 -9.49 -17.39
C VAL A 32 -3.10 -9.44 -18.72
N PRO A 33 -3.24 -10.58 -19.42
CA PRO A 33 -4.04 -10.65 -20.62
C PRO A 33 -5.52 -10.48 -20.26
N VAL A 34 -6.20 -9.62 -20.99
CA VAL A 34 -7.64 -9.36 -20.82
C VAL A 34 -8.32 -9.59 -22.16
N TRP A 35 -9.31 -10.46 -22.16
CA TRP A 35 -10.23 -10.65 -23.27
C TRP A 35 -11.48 -9.82 -23.03
N LYS A 36 -11.74 -8.90 -23.94
CA LYS A 36 -12.89 -8.02 -23.88
C LYS A 36 -13.84 -8.32 -25.02
N PRO A 37 -14.98 -8.99 -24.80
CA PRO A 37 -15.98 -9.16 -25.81
C PRO A 37 -16.62 -7.81 -26.14
N VAL A 38 -16.61 -7.43 -27.42
CA VAL A 38 -17.20 -6.17 -27.89
C VAL A 38 -18.64 -6.44 -28.28
N TYR A 39 -19.58 -5.97 -27.48
CA TYR A 39 -21.02 -6.14 -27.71
C TYR A 39 -21.45 -5.47 -29.03
N SER A 40 -22.15 -6.24 -29.89
CA SER A 40 -22.74 -5.74 -31.12
C SER A 40 -24.28 -5.62 -30.97
N PRO A 41 -24.81 -4.40 -30.92
CA PRO A 41 -26.27 -4.22 -30.86
C PRO A 41 -27.00 -4.84 -32.05
N GLU A 42 -26.40 -4.75 -33.23
CA GLU A 42 -26.99 -5.28 -34.48
C GLU A 42 -27.20 -6.80 -34.45
N ARG A 43 -26.28 -7.53 -33.83
CA ARG A 43 -26.36 -8.99 -33.69
C ARG A 43 -27.18 -9.42 -32.49
N ALA A 44 -27.07 -8.67 -31.38
CA ALA A 44 -27.64 -9.05 -30.09
C ALA A 44 -29.16 -8.71 -29.98
N GLN A 45 -29.63 -7.59 -30.55
CA GLN A 45 -31.02 -7.16 -30.46
C GLN A 45 -32.01 -8.15 -31.06
N PRO A 46 -31.78 -8.74 -32.25
CA PRO A 46 -32.66 -9.75 -32.81
C PRO A 46 -32.79 -11.00 -31.93
N LEU A 47 -31.74 -11.30 -31.16
CA LEU A 47 -31.68 -12.43 -30.23
C LEU A 47 -32.22 -12.08 -28.83
N GLY A 48 -32.75 -10.87 -28.64
CA GLY A 48 -33.23 -10.39 -27.35
C GLY A 48 -32.16 -10.24 -26.25
N VAL A 49 -30.88 -10.18 -26.64
CA VAL A 49 -29.77 -10.09 -25.67
C VAL A 49 -29.40 -8.64 -25.43
N SER A 50 -29.51 -8.18 -24.19
CA SER A 50 -29.02 -6.87 -23.77
C SER A 50 -27.54 -6.92 -23.38
N ARG A 51 -26.88 -5.76 -23.37
CA ARG A 51 -25.49 -5.65 -22.88
C ARG A 51 -25.35 -6.12 -21.43
N GLN A 52 -26.36 -5.82 -20.59
CA GLN A 52 -26.41 -6.26 -19.20
C GLN A 52 -26.57 -7.79 -19.10
N GLY A 53 -27.47 -8.38 -19.89
CA GLY A 53 -27.68 -9.82 -19.95
C GLY A 53 -26.37 -10.55 -20.38
N MET A 54 -25.68 -10.03 -21.39
CA MET A 54 -24.38 -10.55 -21.79
C MET A 54 -23.36 -10.50 -20.64
N ALA A 55 -23.25 -9.36 -19.94
CA ALA A 55 -22.31 -9.21 -18.82
C ALA A 55 -22.63 -10.15 -17.66
N GLN A 56 -23.91 -10.33 -17.32
CA GLN A 56 -24.37 -11.28 -16.30
C GLN A 56 -24.06 -12.73 -16.69
N SER A 57 -24.31 -13.10 -17.95
CA SER A 57 -23.98 -14.45 -18.45
C SER A 57 -22.48 -14.75 -18.35
N ILE A 58 -21.64 -13.79 -18.74
CA ILE A 58 -20.17 -13.90 -18.60
C ILE A 58 -19.78 -14.05 -17.12
N GLN A 59 -20.39 -13.28 -16.24
CA GLN A 59 -20.11 -13.35 -14.80
C GLN A 59 -20.49 -14.72 -14.22
N ILE A 60 -21.66 -15.25 -14.57
CA ILE A 60 -22.12 -16.58 -14.14
C ILE A 60 -21.15 -17.67 -14.64
N GLY A 61 -20.74 -17.59 -15.90
CA GLY A 61 -19.86 -18.58 -16.52
C GLY A 61 -18.39 -18.46 -16.16
N THR A 62 -17.96 -17.39 -15.47
CA THR A 62 -16.55 -17.17 -15.10
C THR A 62 -16.33 -17.12 -13.60
N THR A 63 -16.83 -16.10 -12.93
CA THR A 63 -16.59 -15.87 -11.49
C THR A 63 -17.76 -16.28 -10.61
N GLY A 64 -18.95 -16.39 -11.19
CA GLY A 64 -20.19 -16.56 -10.48
C GLY A 64 -20.83 -15.23 -10.09
N MET A 65 -22.14 -15.25 -9.91
CA MET A 65 -22.94 -14.10 -9.50
C MET A 65 -23.53 -14.35 -8.11
N THR A 66 -23.38 -13.39 -7.21
CA THR A 66 -23.99 -13.46 -5.87
C THR A 66 -25.49 -13.22 -5.99
N LEU A 67 -26.28 -14.22 -5.59
CA LEU A 67 -27.76 -14.15 -5.58
C LEU A 67 -28.30 -13.63 -4.25
N GLY A 68 -27.59 -13.81 -3.17
CA GLY A 68 -28.03 -13.44 -1.83
C GLY A 68 -27.02 -13.86 -0.78
N GLU A 69 -27.42 -13.72 0.48
CA GLU A 69 -26.62 -14.03 1.64
C GLU A 69 -27.37 -15.02 2.54
N TYR A 70 -26.68 -16.05 3.00
CA TYR A 70 -27.18 -16.97 4.02
C TYR A 70 -26.49 -16.66 5.35
N ARG A 71 -27.29 -16.42 6.40
CA ARG A 71 -26.77 -16.16 7.74
C ARG A 71 -26.83 -17.42 8.58
N GLN A 72 -25.68 -17.83 9.08
CA GLN A 72 -25.54 -18.94 10.03
C GLN A 72 -24.92 -18.41 11.33
N GLY A 73 -25.77 -18.07 12.29
CA GLY A 73 -25.31 -17.41 13.53
C GLY A 73 -24.68 -16.05 13.23
N ASP A 74 -23.39 -15.90 13.51
CA ASP A 74 -22.62 -14.66 13.31
C ASP A 74 -21.89 -14.61 11.95
N GLN A 75 -21.99 -15.69 11.15
CA GLN A 75 -21.36 -15.76 9.83
C GLN A 75 -22.35 -15.44 8.73
N VAL A 76 -21.89 -14.62 7.76
CA VAL A 76 -22.63 -14.30 6.53
C VAL A 76 -21.95 -15.02 5.38
N LEU A 77 -22.65 -15.95 4.74
CA LEU A 77 -22.17 -16.75 3.63
C LEU A 77 -22.84 -16.30 2.33
N PRO A 78 -22.09 -15.90 1.29
CA PRO A 78 -22.69 -15.53 0.01
C PRO A 78 -23.23 -16.77 -0.73
N ILE A 79 -24.42 -16.66 -1.28
CA ILE A 79 -24.99 -17.67 -2.18
C ILE A 79 -24.56 -17.30 -3.60
N LEU A 80 -23.73 -18.15 -4.21
CA LEU A 80 -23.18 -17.91 -5.55
C LEU A 80 -23.89 -18.79 -6.59
N LEU A 81 -24.38 -18.17 -7.67
CA LEU A 81 -24.77 -18.86 -8.89
C LEU A 81 -23.56 -18.99 -9.81
N LYS A 82 -23.13 -20.20 -10.08
CA LYS A 82 -22.02 -20.52 -10.99
C LYS A 82 -22.45 -21.56 -12.01
N ASP A 83 -21.84 -21.50 -13.20
CA ASP A 83 -21.90 -22.61 -14.13
C ASP A 83 -21.08 -23.81 -13.58
N ASN A 84 -21.52 -25.02 -13.82
CA ASN A 84 -20.85 -26.24 -13.37
C ASN A 84 -19.42 -26.41 -13.97
N THR A 85 -19.12 -25.70 -15.05
CA THR A 85 -17.84 -25.77 -15.77
C THR A 85 -16.82 -24.71 -15.32
N VAL A 86 -17.15 -23.84 -14.36
CA VAL A 86 -16.29 -22.71 -13.96
C VAL A 86 -14.88 -23.15 -13.54
N ASP A 87 -14.74 -24.26 -12.84
CA ASP A 87 -13.44 -24.74 -12.36
C ASP A 87 -12.55 -25.31 -13.47
N SER A 88 -13.13 -25.66 -14.63
CA SER A 88 -12.44 -26.16 -15.84
C SER A 88 -12.45 -25.16 -17.00
N PHE A 89 -12.98 -23.94 -16.77
CA PHE A 89 -13.17 -22.93 -17.80
C PHE A 89 -11.83 -22.52 -18.44
N ARG A 90 -11.78 -22.62 -19.76
CA ARG A 90 -10.65 -22.17 -20.59
C ARG A 90 -11.06 -20.93 -21.38
N ILE A 91 -10.10 -20.10 -21.73
CA ILE A 91 -10.35 -18.87 -22.46
C ILE A 91 -11.09 -19.08 -23.80
N ASN A 92 -10.86 -20.24 -24.43
CA ASN A 92 -11.55 -20.61 -25.67
C ASN A 92 -13.04 -20.91 -25.45
N ASP A 93 -13.41 -21.34 -24.24
CA ASP A 93 -14.79 -21.66 -23.89
C ASP A 93 -15.65 -20.38 -23.78
N LEU A 94 -14.99 -19.21 -23.68
CA LEU A 94 -15.67 -17.92 -23.69
C LEU A 94 -16.53 -17.70 -24.95
N ARG A 95 -16.10 -18.21 -26.10
CA ARG A 95 -16.84 -18.04 -27.36
C ARG A 95 -18.18 -18.77 -27.36
N THR A 96 -18.19 -19.97 -26.79
CA THR A 96 -19.35 -20.86 -26.72
C THR A 96 -20.21 -20.66 -25.48
N LEU A 97 -19.80 -19.71 -24.59
CA LEU A 97 -20.52 -19.42 -23.37
C LEU A 97 -21.99 -19.09 -23.66
N PRO A 98 -22.96 -19.76 -23.00
CA PRO A 98 -24.37 -19.47 -23.19
C PRO A 98 -24.74 -18.10 -22.64
N VAL A 99 -25.38 -17.29 -23.48
CA VAL A 99 -25.89 -15.96 -23.12
C VAL A 99 -27.41 -16.01 -23.17
N PHE A 100 -28.04 -15.55 -22.12
CA PHE A 100 -29.50 -15.57 -21.99
C PHE A 100 -30.12 -14.31 -22.60
N GLY A 101 -31.06 -14.54 -23.52
CA GLY A 101 -31.92 -13.52 -24.12
C GLY A 101 -33.26 -13.34 -23.39
N THR A 102 -34.04 -12.39 -23.85
CA THR A 102 -35.44 -12.23 -23.43
C THR A 102 -36.28 -13.40 -23.95
N GLY A 103 -36.90 -14.19 -23.07
CA GLY A 103 -37.81 -15.28 -23.48
C GLY A 103 -37.25 -16.68 -23.31
N ASN A 104 -36.24 -16.88 -22.50
CA ASN A 104 -35.66 -18.19 -22.19
C ASN A 104 -34.88 -18.84 -23.33
N GLU A 105 -34.57 -18.08 -24.38
CA GLU A 105 -33.68 -18.53 -25.45
C GLU A 105 -32.21 -18.29 -25.06
N THR A 106 -31.39 -19.27 -25.37
CA THR A 106 -29.92 -19.19 -25.14
C THR A 106 -29.18 -19.14 -26.47
N THR A 107 -28.22 -18.29 -26.55
CA THR A 107 -27.31 -18.16 -27.71
C THR A 107 -25.86 -18.18 -27.26
N SER A 108 -24.92 -18.44 -28.16
CA SER A 108 -23.51 -18.35 -27.80
C SER A 108 -23.03 -16.92 -27.77
N LEU A 109 -22.05 -16.61 -26.88
CA LEU A 109 -21.45 -15.27 -26.77
C LEU A 109 -20.90 -14.77 -28.11
N GLU A 110 -20.34 -15.65 -28.93
CA GLU A 110 -19.79 -15.31 -30.25
C GLU A 110 -20.83 -14.70 -31.20
N GLN A 111 -22.11 -15.07 -31.07
CA GLN A 111 -23.19 -14.55 -31.91
C GLN A 111 -23.63 -13.13 -31.56
N VAL A 112 -23.37 -12.67 -30.33
CA VAL A 112 -23.78 -11.36 -29.84
C VAL A 112 -22.66 -10.33 -29.78
N VAL A 113 -21.42 -10.73 -30.09
CA VAL A 113 -20.25 -9.84 -30.13
C VAL A 113 -19.76 -9.62 -31.53
N SER A 114 -19.16 -8.46 -31.80
CA SER A 114 -18.48 -8.19 -33.09
C SER A 114 -17.10 -8.83 -33.14
N GLU A 115 -16.37 -8.77 -32.05
CA GLU A 115 -15.02 -9.29 -31.90
C GLU A 115 -14.66 -9.53 -30.44
N PHE A 116 -13.57 -10.26 -30.23
CA PHE A 116 -12.92 -10.40 -28.92
C PHE A 116 -11.63 -9.60 -28.97
N ASP A 117 -11.63 -8.44 -28.31
CA ASP A 117 -10.46 -7.58 -28.20
C ASP A 117 -9.51 -8.14 -27.15
N PHE A 118 -8.28 -8.45 -27.55
CA PHE A 118 -7.25 -8.99 -26.69
C PHE A 118 -6.24 -7.91 -26.32
N GLN A 119 -6.15 -7.58 -25.04
CA GLN A 119 -5.28 -6.53 -24.55
C GLN A 119 -4.48 -6.99 -23.32
N TYR A 120 -3.29 -6.42 -23.14
CA TYR A 120 -2.56 -6.53 -21.89
C TYR A 120 -2.81 -5.28 -21.04
N ARG A 121 -3.38 -5.46 -19.86
CA ARG A 121 -3.67 -4.36 -18.93
C ARG A 121 -3.11 -4.65 -17.54
N PHE A 122 -2.78 -3.59 -16.82
CA PHE A 122 -2.51 -3.73 -15.39
C PHE A 122 -3.81 -4.10 -14.67
N SER A 123 -3.74 -5.11 -13.80
CA SER A 123 -4.88 -5.57 -13.01
C SER A 123 -5.23 -4.60 -11.88
N ASN A 124 -4.24 -3.88 -11.39
CA ASN A 124 -4.39 -2.99 -10.24
C ASN A 124 -3.72 -1.65 -10.53
N VAL A 125 -4.51 -0.64 -10.86
CA VAL A 125 -4.06 0.74 -11.02
C VAL A 125 -4.41 1.48 -9.74
N LYS A 126 -3.42 2.15 -9.12
CA LYS A 126 -3.59 2.87 -7.86
C LYS A 126 -3.67 4.36 -8.11
N ASP A 127 -4.55 5.01 -7.36
CA ASP A 127 -4.67 6.46 -7.29
C ASP A 127 -4.32 6.95 -5.89
N TYR A 128 -3.68 8.11 -5.82
CA TYR A 128 -3.41 8.83 -4.60
C TYR A 128 -3.87 10.28 -4.77
N ASN A 129 -4.73 10.76 -3.89
CA ASN A 129 -5.31 12.11 -3.98
C ASN A 129 -5.94 12.41 -5.36
N ARG A 130 -6.68 11.44 -5.94
CA ARG A 130 -7.31 11.52 -7.28
C ARG A 130 -6.31 11.65 -8.43
N GLN A 131 -5.07 11.36 -8.22
CA GLN A 131 -4.03 11.31 -9.25
C GLN A 131 -3.52 9.87 -9.37
N MET A 132 -3.33 9.43 -10.60
CA MET A 132 -2.78 8.11 -10.87
C MET A 132 -1.33 8.03 -10.36
N VAL A 133 -1.03 7.03 -9.54
CA VAL A 133 0.28 6.84 -8.94
C VAL A 133 0.81 5.43 -9.21
N MET A 134 2.07 5.34 -9.56
CA MET A 134 2.80 4.07 -9.65
C MET A 134 4.03 4.15 -8.75
N MET A 135 4.17 3.20 -7.86
CA MET A 135 5.26 3.16 -6.89
C MET A 135 6.28 2.08 -7.27
N ALA A 136 7.55 2.44 -7.29
CA ALA A 136 8.65 1.49 -7.22
C ALA A 136 8.84 1.10 -5.74
N GLN A 137 8.79 -0.18 -5.44
CA GLN A 137 8.84 -0.74 -4.10
C GLN A 137 9.98 -1.74 -4.00
N CYS A 138 10.63 -1.78 -2.87
CA CYS A 138 11.65 -2.77 -2.53
C CYS A 138 11.62 -3.04 -1.03
N ASP A 139 12.20 -4.15 -0.64
CA ASP A 139 12.39 -4.52 0.76
C ASP A 139 13.90 -4.53 1.06
N PRO A 140 14.38 -4.08 2.22
CA PRO A 140 15.78 -4.21 2.59
C PRO A 140 16.12 -5.67 2.87
N ARG A 141 17.34 -6.09 2.54
CA ARG A 141 17.84 -7.41 2.91
C ARG A 141 17.87 -7.56 4.43
N ARG A 142 17.68 -8.77 4.91
CA ARG A 142 17.70 -9.07 6.34
C ARG A 142 19.01 -8.60 7.00
N GLY A 143 18.88 -7.75 8.02
CA GLY A 143 20.04 -7.14 8.72
C GLY A 143 20.50 -5.80 8.15
N VAL A 144 19.94 -5.34 7.04
CA VAL A 144 20.17 -3.98 6.50
C VAL A 144 19.13 -3.03 7.08
N ASN A 145 19.57 -1.84 7.49
CA ASN A 145 18.67 -0.79 7.94
C ASN A 145 17.97 -0.15 6.74
N ALA A 146 16.64 -0.12 6.76
CA ALA A 146 15.82 0.41 5.67
C ALA A 146 16.13 1.87 5.33
N ILE A 147 16.40 2.69 6.36
CA ILE A 147 16.71 4.11 6.21
C ILE A 147 18.08 4.32 5.57
N ALA A 148 19.08 3.51 5.97
CA ALA A 148 20.41 3.56 5.37
C ALA A 148 20.33 3.22 3.88
N ALA A 149 19.63 2.13 3.53
CA ALA A 149 19.42 1.74 2.14
C ALA A 149 18.62 2.81 1.34
N PHE A 150 17.63 3.45 1.94
CA PHE A 150 16.90 4.55 1.32
C PHE A 150 17.83 5.75 1.03
N ASN A 151 18.65 6.13 2.00
CA ASN A 151 19.57 7.27 1.87
C ASN A 151 20.65 7.06 0.80
N GLU A 152 20.97 5.82 0.45
CA GLU A 152 21.86 5.49 -0.66
C GLU A 152 21.14 5.58 -2.01
N VAL A 153 19.93 5.06 -2.10
CA VAL A 153 19.23 4.89 -3.38
C VAL A 153 18.49 6.17 -3.78
N TRP A 154 17.86 6.88 -2.85
CA TRP A 154 17.05 8.05 -3.16
C TRP A 154 17.79 9.17 -3.89
N PRO A 155 19.04 9.56 -3.51
CA PRO A 155 19.82 10.54 -4.25
C PRO A 155 20.14 10.11 -5.69
N LEU A 156 20.35 8.80 -5.92
CA LEU A 156 20.59 8.26 -7.25
C LEU A 156 19.33 8.37 -8.12
N VAL A 157 18.18 8.02 -7.55
CA VAL A 157 16.87 8.16 -8.21
C VAL A 157 16.61 9.61 -8.62
N GLN A 158 16.85 10.56 -7.70
CA GLN A 158 16.68 11.99 -7.99
C GLN A 158 17.63 12.52 -9.06
N LYS A 159 18.84 12.01 -9.10
CA LYS A 159 19.88 12.45 -10.06
C LYS A 159 19.68 11.87 -11.46
N GLU A 160 19.33 10.58 -11.54
CA GLU A 160 19.25 9.86 -12.81
C GLU A 160 17.88 10.05 -13.50
N ILE A 161 16.79 10.19 -12.73
CA ILE A 161 15.44 10.31 -13.28
C ILE A 161 15.08 11.79 -13.46
N LYS A 162 14.93 12.20 -14.71
CA LYS A 162 14.39 13.53 -15.04
C LYS A 162 12.86 13.43 -15.11
N VAL A 163 12.21 14.05 -14.15
CA VAL A 163 10.74 14.08 -14.06
C VAL A 163 10.21 15.15 -15.03
N PRO A 164 9.38 14.79 -16.04
CA PRO A 164 8.80 15.75 -16.98
C PRO A 164 7.74 16.63 -16.29
N GLU A 165 7.39 17.76 -16.94
CA GLU A 165 6.31 18.62 -16.47
C GLU A 165 4.99 17.85 -16.34
N GLY A 166 4.24 18.14 -15.28
CA GLY A 166 2.98 17.47 -14.95
C GLY A 166 3.12 16.17 -14.14
N TYR A 167 4.35 15.73 -13.86
CA TYR A 167 4.61 14.59 -12.97
C TYR A 167 5.30 15.05 -11.69
N THR A 168 5.07 14.32 -10.61
CA THR A 168 5.75 14.54 -9.33
C THR A 168 6.32 13.24 -8.81
N MET A 169 7.51 13.29 -8.25
CA MET A 169 8.16 12.16 -7.61
C MET A 169 8.26 12.41 -6.11
N LYS A 170 7.76 11.47 -5.33
CA LYS A 170 7.77 11.51 -3.86
C LYS A 170 8.16 10.14 -3.32
N TYR A 171 8.70 10.12 -2.12
CA TYR A 171 8.90 8.88 -1.37
C TYR A 171 7.72 8.65 -0.41
N PHE A 172 7.45 7.40 -0.13
CA PHE A 172 6.40 6.94 0.78
C PHE A 172 6.96 5.85 1.71
N GLY A 173 6.16 5.50 2.70
CA GLY A 173 6.45 4.38 3.59
C GLY A 173 7.18 4.78 4.86
N GLU A 174 8.10 3.93 5.34
CA GLU A 174 8.76 4.11 6.64
C GLU A 174 9.49 5.45 6.76
N GLN A 175 10.17 5.87 5.69
CA GLN A 175 10.88 7.14 5.66
C GLN A 175 9.96 8.36 5.81
N GLU A 176 8.81 8.37 5.12
CA GLU A 176 7.81 9.44 5.24
C GLU A 176 7.28 9.53 6.67
N SER A 177 6.85 8.39 7.21
CA SER A 177 6.32 8.31 8.58
C SER A 177 7.36 8.75 9.62
N GLN A 178 8.63 8.45 9.38
CA GLN A 178 9.71 8.84 10.28
C GLN A 178 10.00 10.33 10.22
N VAL A 179 10.02 10.93 9.03
CA VAL A 179 10.20 12.38 8.86
C VAL A 179 9.05 13.14 9.52
N GLU A 180 7.79 12.76 9.26
CA GLU A 180 6.62 13.36 9.89
C GLU A 180 6.66 13.22 11.41
N SER A 181 7.04 12.05 11.93
CA SER A 181 7.16 11.82 13.37
C SER A 181 8.26 12.66 14.00
N ASN A 182 9.42 12.78 13.34
CA ASN A 182 10.52 13.60 13.81
C ASN A 182 10.17 15.09 13.80
N GLU A 183 9.49 15.58 12.76
CA GLU A 183 9.01 16.96 12.71
C GLU A 183 7.98 17.25 13.82
N ALA A 184 7.02 16.35 14.04
CA ALA A 184 6.04 16.47 15.11
C ALA A 184 6.70 16.48 16.48
N LEU A 185 7.69 15.62 16.71
CA LEU A 185 8.48 15.61 17.94
C LEU A 185 9.26 16.91 18.11
N ALA A 186 10.02 17.33 17.10
CA ALA A 186 10.84 18.55 17.17
C ALA A 186 9.99 19.79 17.46
N LYS A 187 8.77 19.86 16.91
CA LYS A 187 7.83 20.97 17.15
C LYS A 187 7.26 20.97 18.57
N ASN A 188 6.92 19.80 19.12
CA ASN A 188 6.24 19.69 20.41
C ASN A 188 7.21 19.56 21.59
N LEU A 189 8.44 19.11 21.36
CA LEU A 189 9.44 18.85 22.39
C LEU A 189 9.76 20.08 23.24
N PRO A 190 10.01 21.28 22.68
CA PRO A 190 10.29 22.48 23.50
C PRO A 190 9.12 22.85 24.41
N LEU A 191 7.88 22.76 23.95
CA LEU A 191 6.70 23.02 24.75
C LEU A 191 6.58 22.01 25.90
N THR A 192 6.80 20.77 25.62
CA THR A 192 6.75 19.68 26.63
C THR A 192 7.81 19.91 27.72
N PHE A 193 9.04 20.23 27.35
CA PHE A 193 10.10 20.57 28.30
C PHE A 193 9.76 21.79 29.14
N PHE A 194 9.18 22.82 28.54
CA PHE A 194 8.75 24.00 29.24
C PHE A 194 7.67 23.68 30.29
N LEU A 195 6.63 22.96 29.90
CA LEU A 195 5.56 22.54 30.80
C LEU A 195 6.08 21.64 31.92
N MET A 196 6.98 20.70 31.60
CA MET A 196 7.63 19.86 32.60
C MET A 196 8.43 20.71 33.61
N PHE A 197 9.19 21.68 33.12
CA PHE A 197 9.94 22.60 33.99
C PHE A 197 9.03 23.40 34.93
N VAL A 198 7.95 23.95 34.38
CA VAL A 198 6.96 24.70 35.17
C VAL A 198 6.31 23.80 36.22
N THR A 199 5.90 22.58 35.87
CA THR A 199 5.34 21.62 36.81
C THR A 199 6.30 21.27 37.94
N LEU A 200 7.58 21.04 37.63
CA LEU A 200 8.60 20.76 38.62
C LEU A 200 8.88 21.97 39.52
N LEU A 201 8.82 23.21 38.97
CA LEU A 201 8.91 24.42 39.80
C LEU A 201 7.80 24.52 40.83
N PHE A 202 6.55 24.25 40.43
CA PHE A 202 5.41 24.24 41.37
C PHE A 202 5.53 23.15 42.44
N LEU A 203 6.01 21.95 42.03
CA LEU A 203 6.16 20.81 42.93
C LEU A 203 7.24 21.05 43.96
N PHE A 204 8.43 21.51 43.57
CA PHE A 204 9.58 21.64 44.48
C PHE A 204 9.68 23.03 45.11
N ARG A 205 8.89 24.00 44.69
CA ARG A 205 8.93 25.42 45.16
C ARG A 205 10.35 26.02 45.20
N THR A 206 11.26 25.49 44.41
CA THR A 206 12.67 25.88 44.34
C THR A 206 13.17 25.63 42.93
N TYR A 207 13.91 26.55 42.32
CA TYR A 207 14.46 26.41 40.97
C TYR A 207 15.67 25.50 40.84
N ARG A 208 16.44 25.31 41.93
CA ARG A 208 17.68 24.50 41.92
C ARG A 208 17.42 23.03 41.63
N LYS A 209 16.43 22.41 42.27
CA LYS A 209 16.11 20.97 42.07
C LYS A 209 15.61 20.66 40.66
N PRO A 210 14.63 21.38 40.09
CA PRO A 210 14.19 21.18 38.71
C PRO A 210 15.30 21.34 37.67
N THR A 211 16.18 22.33 37.87
CA THR A 211 17.32 22.54 36.95
C THR A 211 18.29 21.37 36.93
N VAL A 212 18.60 20.77 38.07
CA VAL A 212 19.44 19.59 38.13
C VAL A 212 18.78 18.38 37.46
N ILE A 213 17.49 18.17 37.69
CA ILE A 213 16.72 17.11 37.01
C ILE A 213 16.75 17.27 35.50
N LEU A 214 16.50 18.49 35.02
CA LEU A 214 16.56 18.77 33.57
C LEU A 214 17.96 18.59 32.98
N LEU A 215 19.00 18.91 33.73
CA LEU A 215 20.40 18.75 33.31
C LEU A 215 20.78 17.26 33.21
N MET A 216 20.10 16.37 33.94
CA MET A 216 20.31 14.92 33.83
C MET A 216 19.76 14.33 32.52
N LEU A 217 18.74 14.94 31.90
CA LEU A 217 18.14 14.41 30.66
C LEU A 217 19.14 14.33 29.50
N PRO A 218 19.91 15.38 29.13
CA PRO A 218 20.92 15.26 28.10
C PRO A 218 22.01 14.23 28.46
N LEU A 219 22.33 14.05 29.74
CA LEU A 219 23.29 13.04 30.16
C LEU A 219 22.78 11.60 29.90
N ILE A 220 21.50 11.35 30.17
CA ILE A 220 20.82 10.08 29.84
C ILE A 220 20.87 9.86 28.32
N PHE A 221 20.60 10.90 27.54
CA PHE A 221 20.63 10.82 26.08
C PHE A 221 22.03 10.43 25.54
N ILE A 222 23.08 11.03 26.09
CA ILE A 222 24.46 10.67 25.76
C ILE A 222 24.74 9.21 26.13
N GLY A 223 24.27 8.73 27.28
CA GLY A 223 24.42 7.34 27.69
C GLY A 223 23.73 6.36 26.72
N ILE A 224 22.53 6.70 26.24
CA ILE A 224 21.80 5.88 25.27
C ILE A 224 22.54 5.84 23.93
N VAL A 225 22.97 6.99 23.41
CA VAL A 225 23.72 7.06 22.15
C VAL A 225 25.01 6.25 22.22
N LEU A 226 25.77 6.40 23.32
CA LEU A 226 26.99 5.61 23.54
C LEU A 226 26.69 4.11 23.61
N GLY A 227 25.62 3.71 24.30
CA GLY A 227 25.20 2.31 24.38
C GLY A 227 24.84 1.74 23.01
N LEU A 228 24.09 2.47 22.19
CA LEU A 228 23.71 2.05 20.84
C LEU A 228 24.94 1.93 19.92
N VAL A 229 25.87 2.89 19.97
CA VAL A 229 27.11 2.85 19.20
C VAL A 229 27.98 1.65 19.59
N LEU A 230 28.13 1.36 20.88
CA LEU A 230 28.88 0.20 21.36
C LEU A 230 28.25 -1.14 20.95
N LEU A 231 26.92 -1.18 20.84
CA LEU A 231 26.18 -2.39 20.44
C LEU A 231 26.04 -2.50 18.91
N GLY A 232 26.54 -1.53 18.13
CA GLY A 232 26.42 -1.50 16.67
C GLY A 232 24.98 -1.41 16.17
N LYS A 233 24.08 -0.82 16.96
CA LYS A 233 22.67 -0.63 16.60
C LYS A 233 22.43 0.76 16.06
N SER A 234 21.58 0.86 15.02
CA SER A 234 21.14 2.14 14.47
C SER A 234 20.25 2.88 15.47
N PHE A 235 20.33 4.20 15.42
CA PHE A 235 19.46 5.07 16.21
C PHE A 235 18.14 5.24 15.45
N ASP A 236 17.12 4.48 15.85
CA ASP A 236 15.79 4.49 15.25
C ASP A 236 14.80 5.22 16.16
N PHE A 237 13.64 5.60 15.59
CA PHE A 237 12.51 6.20 16.32
C PHE A 237 12.13 5.40 17.60
N PHE A 238 12.15 4.07 17.54
CA PHE A 238 11.91 3.20 18.68
C PHE A 238 12.95 3.35 19.78
N SER A 239 14.19 3.73 19.45
CA SER A 239 15.25 4.00 20.44
C SER A 239 14.96 5.27 21.24
N ILE A 240 14.18 6.21 20.70
CA ILE A 240 13.73 7.43 21.39
C ILE A 240 12.54 7.10 22.32
N LEU A 241 11.66 6.21 21.90
CA LEU A 241 10.48 5.79 22.67
C LEU A 241 10.83 4.96 23.91
N GLY A 242 11.89 4.17 23.86
CA GLY A 242 12.32 3.30 24.97
C GLY A 242 12.48 4.03 26.33
N PRO A 243 13.24 5.13 26.40
CA PRO A 243 13.38 5.91 27.64
C PRO A 243 12.08 6.54 28.14
N VAL A 244 11.20 6.96 27.21
CA VAL A 244 9.90 7.56 27.54
C VAL A 244 8.97 6.50 28.15
N SER A 245 8.92 5.30 27.59
CA SER A 245 8.12 4.19 28.10
C SER A 245 8.60 3.68 29.46
N TYR A 246 9.92 3.64 29.70
CA TYR A 246 10.49 3.22 30.96
C TYR A 246 10.14 4.17 32.11
N THR A 247 10.12 5.48 31.85
CA THR A 247 9.70 6.48 32.86
C THR A 247 8.21 6.37 33.21
N HIS A 248 7.36 6.02 32.25
CA HIS A 248 5.92 5.80 32.49
C HIS A 248 5.63 4.52 33.28
N LEU A 249 6.32 3.42 32.99
CA LEU A 249 6.13 2.14 33.71
C LEU A 249 6.56 2.22 35.19
N ARG A 250 7.63 2.95 35.47
CA ARG A 250 8.14 3.10 36.85
C ARG A 250 7.26 4.00 37.72
N ALA A 251 6.49 4.92 37.12
CA ALA A 251 5.53 5.74 37.86
C ALA A 251 4.35 4.93 38.40
N HIS A 252 4.01 3.82 37.74
CA HIS A 252 2.93 2.91 38.19
C HIS A 252 3.37 1.87 39.23
N GLU A 253 4.67 1.56 39.35
CA GLU A 253 5.16 0.59 40.35
C GLU A 253 5.40 1.19 41.76
N THR A 254 5.37 2.51 41.91
CA THR A 254 5.57 3.18 43.18
C THR A 254 4.29 3.47 43.95
N ASP A 255 3.11 3.11 43.39
CA ASP A 255 1.79 3.30 44.04
C ASP A 255 1.16 1.99 44.56
N SER A 256 1.95 0.94 44.78
CA SER A 256 1.48 -0.30 45.39
C SER A 256 2.21 -0.61 46.71
#